data_48a39d2bad897b1fb6114acb9d96255f
#
_entry.id   48a39d2bad897b1fb6114acb9d96255f
#
_cell.length_a   1.000
_cell.length_b   1.000
_cell.length_c   1.000
_cell.angle_alpha   90.00
_cell.angle_beta   90.00
_cell.angle_gamma   90.00
#
_symmetry.space_group_name_H-M   'P 1'
#
loop_
_entity.id
_entity.type
_entity.pdbx_description
1 polymer ?
#
loop_
_entity_poly.entity_id
_entity_poly.type
_entity_poly.pdbx_seq_one_letter_code
_entity_poly.pdbx_strand_id
1 'polypeptide(L)'
;SVISNSGITQNIVYGYEQETIDVTRPRYRTETNLLTQSVNTNIGGETYPNKTFPDTETKRTAFYINNRIDLSDKTSVVIGARNDSYELTTEPDQLFINVNPFGYSLVDQDDSKTSLKLGFIRDINEELSFYYQYAEGFRSPDFYSSNLSFTNFAFRYTIIPNPDLGPEESEGSEFGFKGQASNGSWSVAFYDNDYKDFIETEMTGFTRTGLMKFVYKNLEDVNIKGSEIKANFNLSDNLTAQFGFNNSKGRQDGKRLTTIDPDQAILGLLWNSDDSKLSINTYARITDGSPQSLPPVCGRTPPCADALTLPDHTLVDSFISYSINERLSMRLAVRNITDKKYWNWSDVAGSAANDSALDYFLNPGRNYSLSFRLVF
;
A
#
# COMPACT_ATOMS: atom_id res chain seq x y z
N SER A 1 -31.65 9.19 3.63
CA SER A 1 -33.04 9.48 3.20
C SER A 1 -33.31 8.78 1.87
N VAL A 2 -34.47 8.14 1.75
CA VAL A 2 -34.96 7.53 0.49
C VAL A 2 -36.09 8.37 -0.04
N ILE A 3 -36.00 8.79 -1.28
CA ILE A 3 -37.03 9.58 -1.99
C ILE A 3 -37.39 8.78 -3.24
N SER A 4 -38.70 8.48 -3.43
CA SER A 4 -39.19 7.80 -4.63
C SER A 4 -40.25 8.65 -5.31
N ASN A 5 -40.09 8.91 -6.59
CA ASN A 5 -41.05 9.63 -7.40
C ASN A 5 -40.98 9.15 -8.84
N SER A 6 -42.13 8.82 -9.42
CA SER A 6 -42.27 8.48 -10.86
C SER A 6 -41.33 7.38 -11.36
N GLY A 7 -41.03 6.36 -10.54
CA GLY A 7 -40.16 5.26 -10.90
C GLY A 7 -38.63 5.54 -10.69
N ILE A 8 -38.29 6.73 -10.24
CA ILE A 8 -36.90 7.08 -9.84
C ILE A 8 -36.81 6.99 -8.33
N THR A 9 -35.87 6.22 -7.84
CA THR A 9 -35.54 6.13 -6.39
C THR A 9 -34.21 6.78 -6.12
N GLN A 10 -34.14 7.60 -5.06
CA GLN A 10 -32.93 8.26 -4.63
C GLN A 10 -32.60 7.82 -3.19
N ASN A 11 -31.35 7.46 -2.95
CA ASN A 11 -30.84 7.16 -1.64
C ASN A 11 -29.73 8.15 -1.27
N ILE A 12 -30.08 9.13 -0.42
CA ILE A 12 -29.18 10.21 -0.03
C ILE A 12 -28.59 9.87 1.35
N VAL A 13 -27.26 9.82 1.40
CA VAL A 13 -26.45 9.67 2.61
C VAL A 13 -25.60 10.92 2.77
N TYR A 14 -25.67 11.55 3.90
CA TYR A 14 -24.83 12.71 4.24
C TYR A 14 -24.33 12.59 5.67
N GLY A 15 -23.22 13.24 5.96
CA GLY A 15 -22.64 13.20 7.29
C GLY A 15 -21.58 14.24 7.51
N TYR A 16 -21.20 14.32 8.77
CA TYR A 16 -20.12 15.11 9.31
C TYR A 16 -19.20 14.18 10.09
N GLU A 17 -17.91 14.33 9.92
CA GLU A 17 -16.86 13.61 10.64
C GLU A 17 -15.90 14.61 11.26
N GLN A 18 -15.46 14.30 12.47
CA GLN A 18 -14.39 15.04 13.13
C GLN A 18 -13.49 14.07 13.87
N GLU A 19 -12.19 14.23 13.69
CA GLU A 19 -11.16 13.43 14.34
C GLU A 19 -10.07 14.37 14.88
N THR A 20 -9.56 14.08 16.07
CA THR A 20 -8.36 14.72 16.62
C THR A 20 -7.37 13.62 16.98
N ILE A 21 -6.14 13.75 16.50
CA ILE A 21 -5.06 12.79 16.71
C ILE A 21 -3.88 13.51 17.34
N ASP A 22 -3.51 13.10 18.55
CA ASP A 22 -2.30 13.56 19.21
C ASP A 22 -1.20 12.51 19.03
N VAL A 23 -0.05 12.93 18.52
CA VAL A 23 1.10 12.05 18.30
C VAL A 23 2.28 12.50 19.14
N THR A 24 2.73 11.63 20.04
CA THR A 24 4.00 11.77 20.74
C THR A 24 4.79 10.47 20.62
N ARG A 25 6.05 10.54 20.17
CA ARG A 25 6.85 9.33 19.88
C ARG A 25 8.32 9.47 20.34
N PRO A 26 8.58 9.40 21.63
CA PRO A 26 9.96 9.38 22.12
C PRO A 26 10.66 8.06 21.78
N ARG A 27 11.92 8.16 21.41
CA ARG A 27 12.80 7.03 21.12
C ARG A 27 13.70 6.79 22.32
N TYR A 28 13.73 5.56 22.82
CA TYR A 28 14.59 5.13 23.91
C TYR A 28 15.62 4.13 23.40
N ARG A 29 16.87 4.32 23.76
CA ARG A 29 17.95 3.37 23.46
C ARG A 29 19.01 3.42 24.55
N THR A 30 19.47 2.24 24.97
CA THR A 30 20.58 2.08 25.89
C THR A 30 21.54 1.04 25.35
N GLU A 31 22.82 1.23 25.59
CA GLU A 31 23.89 0.28 25.36
C GLU A 31 24.52 -0.08 26.69
N THR A 32 24.56 -1.36 27.04
CA THR A 32 25.15 -1.86 28.27
C THR A 32 26.46 -2.58 27.98
N ASN A 33 27.55 -2.15 28.54
CA ASN A 33 28.80 -2.89 28.49
C ASN A 33 28.70 -4.13 29.38
N LEU A 34 28.79 -5.32 28.79
CA LEU A 34 28.56 -6.58 29.50
C LEU A 34 29.64 -6.89 30.54
N LEU A 35 30.84 -6.31 30.44
CA LEU A 35 31.93 -6.52 31.39
C LEU A 35 31.84 -5.55 32.58
N THR A 36 31.59 -4.28 32.30
CA THR A 36 31.58 -3.23 33.34
C THR A 36 30.21 -2.90 33.88
N GLN A 37 29.13 -3.42 33.23
CA GLN A 37 27.72 -3.12 33.51
C GLN A 37 27.38 -1.62 33.39
N SER A 38 28.27 -0.82 32.79
CA SER A 38 28.00 0.59 32.54
C SER A 38 26.96 0.74 31.42
N VAL A 39 26.02 1.67 31.63
CA VAL A 39 24.95 2.00 30.67
C VAL A 39 25.28 3.31 29.97
N ASN A 40 25.21 3.31 28.64
CA ASN A 40 25.41 4.46 27.80
C ASN A 40 24.12 4.78 27.02
N THR A 41 23.72 6.05 27.02
CA THR A 41 22.57 6.56 26.25
C THR A 41 22.99 7.44 25.06
N ASN A 42 24.31 7.64 24.87
CA ASN A 42 24.84 8.32 23.69
C ASN A 42 25.35 7.25 22.70
N ILE A 43 24.58 6.95 21.67
CA ILE A 43 24.79 5.80 20.78
C ILE A 43 24.74 6.27 19.33
N GLY A 44 25.82 6.00 18.58
CA GLY A 44 25.89 6.35 17.16
C GLY A 44 25.82 7.85 16.86
N GLY A 45 26.17 8.70 17.83
CA GLY A 45 26.15 10.15 17.72
C GLY A 45 24.81 10.80 18.11
N GLU A 46 23.85 10.01 18.59
CA GLU A 46 22.58 10.50 19.12
C GLU A 46 22.50 10.27 20.64
N THR A 47 21.95 11.23 21.37
CA THR A 47 21.61 11.08 22.79
C THR A 47 20.17 10.68 22.97
N TYR A 48 19.90 9.67 23.79
CA TYR A 48 18.57 9.13 24.09
C TYR A 48 18.15 9.43 25.53
N PRO A 49 16.85 9.66 25.82
CA PRO A 49 15.74 9.65 24.85
C PRO A 49 15.74 10.85 23.92
N ASN A 50 15.18 10.68 22.72
CA ASN A 50 15.03 11.75 21.75
C ASN A 50 13.77 11.56 20.88
N LYS A 51 13.45 12.57 20.04
CA LYS A 51 12.35 12.51 19.07
C LYS A 51 12.85 12.93 17.69
N THR A 52 12.43 12.23 16.64
CA THR A 52 12.77 12.55 15.24
C THR A 52 11.78 13.49 14.58
N PHE A 53 10.66 13.75 15.22
CA PHE A 53 9.68 14.78 14.87
C PHE A 53 9.06 15.34 16.15
N PRO A 54 8.51 16.56 16.13
CA PRO A 54 7.87 17.17 17.27
C PRO A 54 6.61 16.41 17.68
N ASP A 55 6.09 16.66 18.86
CA ASP A 55 4.70 16.29 19.15
C ASP A 55 3.80 17.08 18.23
N THR A 56 2.67 16.46 17.82
CA THR A 56 1.74 17.08 16.89
C THR A 56 0.31 16.79 17.30
N GLU A 57 -0.55 17.80 17.14
CA GLU A 57 -2.00 17.63 17.11
C GLU A 57 -2.46 17.73 15.66
N THR A 58 -3.25 16.75 15.20
CA THR A 58 -3.90 16.77 13.89
C THR A 58 -5.40 16.79 14.07
N LYS A 59 -6.06 17.82 13.51
CA LYS A 59 -7.53 17.91 13.44
C LYS A 59 -7.97 17.66 12.01
N ARG A 60 -8.94 16.76 11.85
CA ARG A 60 -9.60 16.47 10.57
C ARG A 60 -11.08 16.69 10.72
N THR A 61 -11.63 17.44 9.78
CA THR A 61 -13.07 17.70 9.72
C THR A 61 -13.55 17.43 8.30
N ALA A 62 -14.67 16.73 8.17
CA ALA A 62 -15.22 16.47 6.84
C ALA A 62 -16.74 16.55 6.82
N PHE A 63 -17.26 17.11 5.73
CA PHE A 63 -18.66 17.08 5.35
C PHE A 63 -18.81 16.29 4.06
N TYR A 64 -19.77 15.38 3.99
CA TYR A 64 -20.00 14.62 2.77
C TYR A 64 -21.48 14.45 2.46
N ILE A 65 -21.75 14.30 1.18
CA ILE A 65 -23.05 13.92 0.64
C ILE A 65 -22.85 12.93 -0.50
N ASN A 66 -23.64 11.85 -0.50
CA ASN A 66 -23.69 10.88 -1.59
C ASN A 66 -25.15 10.65 -1.94
N ASN A 67 -25.47 10.63 -3.22
CA ASN A 67 -26.79 10.28 -3.72
C ASN A 67 -26.66 9.15 -4.75
N ARG A 68 -27.30 8.02 -4.46
CA ARG A 68 -27.54 6.99 -5.45
C ARG A 68 -28.93 7.21 -6.03
N ILE A 69 -28.99 7.35 -7.35
CA ILE A 69 -30.19 7.59 -8.14
C ILE A 69 -30.43 6.34 -9.00
N ASP A 70 -31.44 5.56 -8.67
CA ASP A 70 -31.87 4.44 -9.49
C ASP A 70 -32.84 4.98 -10.56
N LEU A 71 -32.30 5.13 -11.79
CA LEU A 71 -33.04 5.64 -12.95
C LEU A 71 -34.00 4.62 -13.52
N SER A 72 -33.74 3.35 -13.29
CA SER A 72 -34.57 2.21 -13.60
C SER A 72 -34.08 0.99 -12.79
N ASP A 73 -34.80 -0.13 -12.86
CA ASP A 73 -34.41 -1.40 -12.24
C ASP A 73 -33.02 -1.90 -12.67
N LYS A 74 -32.51 -1.39 -13.81
CA LYS A 74 -31.23 -1.82 -14.40
C LYS A 74 -30.16 -0.72 -14.44
N THR A 75 -30.46 0.50 -14.03
CA THR A 75 -29.53 1.62 -14.21
C THR A 75 -29.51 2.50 -12.99
N SER A 76 -28.32 2.67 -12.41
CA SER A 76 -28.08 3.55 -11.28
C SER A 76 -26.95 4.53 -11.60
N VAL A 77 -27.06 5.74 -11.05
CA VAL A 77 -26.02 6.76 -11.02
C VAL A 77 -25.70 7.08 -9.58
N VAL A 78 -24.45 7.25 -9.25
CA VAL A 78 -23.99 7.71 -7.93
C VAL A 78 -23.27 9.04 -8.11
N ILE A 79 -23.67 10.06 -7.38
CA ILE A 79 -23.01 11.35 -7.33
C ILE A 79 -22.66 11.66 -5.88
N GLY A 80 -21.43 12.06 -5.64
CA GLY A 80 -20.97 12.38 -4.30
C GLY A 80 -20.01 13.56 -4.28
N ALA A 81 -20.02 14.27 -3.17
CA ALA A 81 -19.05 15.29 -2.84
C ALA A 81 -18.63 15.15 -1.39
N ARG A 82 -17.35 15.38 -1.12
CA ARG A 82 -16.77 15.44 0.22
C ARG A 82 -15.85 16.64 0.31
N ASN A 83 -16.03 17.43 1.34
CA ASN A 83 -15.11 18.52 1.69
C ASN A 83 -14.36 18.12 2.95
N ASP A 84 -13.04 18.03 2.84
CA ASP A 84 -12.12 17.73 3.94
C ASP A 84 -11.35 19.00 4.33
N SER A 85 -11.17 19.20 5.62
CA SER A 85 -10.27 20.18 6.22
C SER A 85 -9.29 19.45 7.13
N TYR A 86 -8.02 19.77 7.03
CA TYR A 86 -6.91 19.16 7.74
C TYR A 86 -6.04 20.26 8.36
N GLU A 87 -5.91 20.24 9.68
CA GLU A 87 -5.02 21.12 10.43
C GLU A 87 -4.02 20.26 11.18
N LEU A 88 -2.72 20.53 11.03
CA LEU A 88 -1.65 19.93 11.80
C LEU A 88 -0.86 21.02 12.50
N THR A 89 -0.80 20.94 13.82
CA THR A 89 -0.04 21.85 14.68
C THR A 89 1.13 21.12 15.30
N THR A 90 2.32 21.74 15.28
CA THR A 90 3.53 21.18 15.83
C THR A 90 3.82 21.74 17.23
N GLU A 91 4.20 20.86 18.17
CA GLU A 91 4.55 21.20 19.55
C GLU A 91 5.97 20.66 19.87
N PRO A 92 7.05 21.39 19.49
CA PRO A 92 8.39 20.94 19.71
C PRO A 92 8.78 20.99 21.19
N ASP A 93 9.26 19.89 21.73
CA ASP A 93 9.81 19.79 23.07
C ASP A 93 11.34 19.68 23.08
N GLN A 94 11.93 19.62 24.28
CA GLN A 94 13.38 19.52 24.44
C GLN A 94 13.97 18.25 23.86
N LEU A 95 13.23 17.13 23.84
CA LEU A 95 13.70 15.87 23.28
C LEU A 95 13.85 15.94 21.75
N PHE A 96 12.99 16.71 21.08
CA PHE A 96 13.14 17.02 19.66
C PHE A 96 14.24 18.03 19.40
N ILE A 97 14.27 19.14 20.15
CA ILE A 97 15.24 20.24 19.96
C ILE A 97 16.69 19.74 20.11
N ASN A 98 16.96 18.87 21.07
CA ASN A 98 18.31 18.35 21.34
C ASN A 98 18.91 17.55 20.16
N VAL A 99 18.10 16.93 19.32
CA VAL A 99 18.55 16.14 18.17
C VAL A 99 18.26 16.80 16.83
N ASN A 100 17.74 18.03 16.83
CA ASN A 100 17.61 18.89 15.67
C ASN A 100 18.74 19.96 15.62
N PRO A 101 20.01 19.56 15.46
CA PRO A 101 21.17 20.43 15.65
C PRO A 101 21.28 21.53 14.61
N PHE A 102 20.52 21.42 13.51
CA PHE A 102 20.54 22.38 12.42
C PHE A 102 19.42 23.42 12.50
N GLY A 103 18.50 23.28 13.50
CA GLY A 103 17.41 24.22 13.73
C GLY A 103 16.48 24.37 12.53
N TYR A 104 16.12 23.26 11.87
CA TYR A 104 15.21 23.28 10.73
C TYR A 104 13.83 23.85 11.13
N SER A 105 13.25 24.64 10.23
CA SER A 105 11.90 25.16 10.43
C SER A 105 10.88 24.03 10.43
N LEU A 106 10.02 24.02 11.44
CA LEU A 106 8.86 23.15 11.51
C LEU A 106 7.71 23.78 10.75
N VAL A 107 6.76 22.97 10.34
CA VAL A 107 5.62 23.38 9.53
C VAL A 107 4.33 22.90 10.17
N ASP A 108 3.45 23.86 10.42
CA ASP A 108 2.03 23.60 10.63
C ASP A 108 1.36 23.50 9.24
N GLN A 109 0.36 22.63 9.11
CA GLN A 109 -0.38 22.43 7.85
C GLN A 109 -1.84 22.88 8.06
N ASP A 110 -2.39 23.53 7.06
CA ASP A 110 -3.81 23.94 7.01
C ASP A 110 -4.29 23.79 5.57
N ASP A 111 -4.89 22.66 5.29
CA ASP A 111 -5.32 22.28 3.94
C ASP A 111 -6.81 21.99 3.89
N SER A 112 -7.45 22.32 2.79
CA SER A 112 -8.85 22.00 2.55
C SER A 112 -9.10 21.71 1.08
N LYS A 113 -9.89 20.64 0.83
CA LYS A 113 -10.25 20.23 -0.54
C LYS A 113 -11.65 19.65 -0.60
N THR A 114 -12.33 19.98 -1.71
CA THR A 114 -13.56 19.27 -2.09
C THR A 114 -13.23 18.25 -3.15
N SER A 115 -13.56 16.99 -2.89
CA SER A 115 -13.39 15.85 -3.79
C SER A 115 -14.74 15.37 -4.29
N LEU A 116 -14.84 15.13 -5.59
CA LEU A 116 -16.06 14.68 -6.26
C LEU A 116 -15.97 13.20 -6.61
N LYS A 117 -17.11 12.53 -6.70
CA LYS A 117 -17.22 11.20 -7.30
C LYS A 117 -18.46 11.07 -8.17
N LEU A 118 -18.30 10.32 -9.25
CA LEU A 118 -19.37 9.93 -10.15
C LEU A 118 -19.29 8.40 -10.37
N GLY A 119 -20.42 7.72 -10.25
CA GLY A 119 -20.55 6.30 -10.57
C GLY A 119 -21.70 6.09 -11.53
N PHE A 120 -21.55 5.12 -12.41
CA PHE A 120 -22.60 4.64 -13.30
C PHE A 120 -22.60 3.11 -13.25
N ILE A 121 -23.76 2.52 -13.10
CA ILE A 121 -23.95 1.06 -13.08
C ILE A 121 -25.12 0.74 -14.06
N ARG A 122 -24.89 -0.23 -14.92
CA ARG A 122 -25.89 -0.72 -15.86
C ARG A 122 -25.90 -2.23 -15.87
N ASP A 123 -27.01 -2.83 -15.47
CA ASP A 123 -27.28 -4.25 -15.70
C ASP A 123 -27.71 -4.44 -17.15
N ILE A 124 -26.84 -5.04 -17.95
CA ILE A 124 -27.07 -5.33 -19.36
C ILE A 124 -28.13 -6.41 -19.48
N ASN A 125 -27.98 -7.44 -18.65
CA ASN A 125 -28.96 -8.52 -18.46
C ASN A 125 -28.83 -9.06 -17.01
N GLU A 126 -29.45 -10.20 -16.70
CA GLU A 126 -29.41 -10.81 -15.36
C GLU A 126 -28.03 -11.36 -14.98
N GLU A 127 -27.17 -11.61 -15.97
CA GLU A 127 -25.85 -12.22 -15.79
C GLU A 127 -24.69 -11.25 -15.97
N LEU A 128 -24.91 -10.05 -16.54
CA LEU A 128 -23.84 -9.12 -16.92
C LEU A 128 -24.18 -7.70 -16.55
N SER A 129 -23.27 -7.07 -15.76
CA SER A 129 -23.31 -5.66 -15.43
C SER A 129 -22.06 -4.95 -15.96
N PHE A 130 -22.23 -3.71 -16.37
CA PHE A 130 -21.18 -2.74 -16.66
C PHE A 130 -21.16 -1.68 -15.57
N TYR A 131 -19.98 -1.20 -15.20
CA TYR A 131 -19.84 -0.04 -14.34
C TYR A 131 -18.74 0.89 -14.83
N TYR A 132 -18.90 2.15 -14.49
CA TYR A 132 -17.89 3.21 -14.60
C TYR A 132 -17.87 3.99 -13.31
N GLN A 133 -16.68 4.37 -12.86
CA GLN A 133 -16.52 5.32 -11.76
C GLN A 133 -15.42 6.33 -12.07
N TYR A 134 -15.64 7.55 -11.61
CA TYR A 134 -14.66 8.60 -11.48
C TYR A 134 -14.63 9.06 -10.02
N ALA A 135 -13.44 9.27 -9.48
CA ALA A 135 -13.28 9.77 -8.13
C ALA A 135 -12.04 10.64 -8.03
N GLU A 136 -12.18 11.74 -7.31
CA GLU A 136 -11.08 12.58 -6.87
C GLU A 136 -10.66 12.17 -5.46
N GLY A 137 -9.37 12.31 -5.16
CA GLY A 137 -8.77 12.07 -3.85
C GLY A 137 -7.89 13.24 -3.42
N PHE A 138 -7.71 13.35 -2.10
CA PHE A 138 -6.89 14.37 -1.47
C PHE A 138 -6.18 13.78 -0.26
N ARG A 139 -4.90 14.11 -0.10
CA ARG A 139 -4.11 13.74 1.09
C ARG A 139 -3.20 14.88 1.48
N SER A 140 -3.43 15.48 2.64
CA SER A 140 -2.50 16.43 3.23
C SER A 140 -1.23 15.74 3.72
N PRO A 141 -0.06 16.42 3.71
CA PRO A 141 1.16 15.87 4.31
C PRO A 141 0.92 15.52 5.77
N ASP A 142 1.35 14.33 6.18
CA ASP A 142 1.26 13.92 7.57
C ASP A 142 2.42 14.49 8.43
N PHE A 143 2.34 14.31 9.75
CA PHE A 143 3.35 14.78 10.70
C PHE A 143 4.76 14.25 10.38
N TYR A 144 4.83 13.05 9.79
CA TYR A 144 6.09 12.39 9.50
C TYR A 144 6.74 12.98 8.24
N SER A 145 6.00 13.11 7.16
CA SER A 145 6.53 13.66 5.90
C SER A 145 6.87 15.15 6.01
N SER A 146 6.07 15.92 6.77
CA SER A 146 6.28 17.37 6.92
C SER A 146 7.46 17.71 7.83
N ASN A 147 7.59 17.02 8.98
CA ASN A 147 8.41 17.48 10.09
C ASN A 147 9.50 16.50 10.55
N LEU A 148 9.78 15.44 9.76
CA LEU A 148 10.84 14.51 10.10
C LEU A 148 12.21 15.17 10.04
N SER A 149 12.90 15.21 11.19
CA SER A 149 14.32 15.56 11.32
C SER A 149 15.08 14.37 11.88
N PHE A 150 15.81 13.67 11.03
CA PHE A 150 16.50 12.45 11.41
C PHE A 150 17.87 12.36 10.76
N THR A 151 18.90 12.12 11.56
CA THR A 151 20.27 11.91 11.08
C THR A 151 20.76 10.52 11.48
N ASN A 152 21.18 9.72 10.50
CA ASN A 152 21.84 8.45 10.72
C ASN A 152 23.34 8.58 10.42
N PHE A 153 24.14 8.73 11.47
CA PHE A 153 25.59 8.89 11.33
C PHE A 153 26.28 7.61 10.85
N ALA A 154 25.76 6.44 11.22
CA ALA A 154 26.33 5.15 10.80
C ALA A 154 26.21 4.94 9.29
N PHE A 155 25.03 5.23 8.73
CA PHE A 155 24.75 5.14 7.28
C PHE A 155 24.98 6.46 6.56
N ARG A 156 25.40 7.53 7.28
CA ARG A 156 25.79 8.83 6.75
C ARG A 156 24.72 9.50 5.90
N TYR A 157 23.48 9.55 6.36
CA TYR A 157 22.39 10.31 5.74
C TYR A 157 21.63 11.13 6.77
N THR A 158 20.92 12.13 6.29
CA THR A 158 19.97 12.94 7.07
C THR A 158 18.72 13.17 6.27
N ILE A 159 17.57 13.13 6.93
CA ILE A 159 16.28 13.57 6.40
C ILE A 159 15.96 14.87 7.13
N ILE A 160 15.52 15.87 6.39
CA ILE A 160 15.20 17.19 6.92
C ILE A 160 13.76 17.57 6.60
N PRO A 161 13.10 18.36 7.44
CA PRO A 161 11.76 18.91 7.17
C PRO A 161 11.73 19.68 5.86
N ASN A 162 10.57 19.67 5.20
CA ASN A 162 10.30 20.50 4.04
C ASN A 162 9.12 21.44 4.30
N PRO A 163 9.38 22.74 4.49
CA PRO A 163 8.31 23.72 4.74
C PRO A 163 7.41 23.97 3.52
N ASP A 164 7.85 23.60 2.32
CA ASP A 164 7.12 23.82 1.07
C ASP A 164 6.35 22.56 0.63
N LEU A 165 6.21 21.55 1.51
CA LEU A 165 5.49 20.33 1.19
C LEU A 165 3.98 20.58 1.18
N GLY A 166 3.36 20.45 0.01
CA GLY A 166 1.93 20.60 -0.21
C GLY A 166 1.18 19.25 -0.21
N PRO A 167 -0.17 19.31 -0.28
CA PRO A 167 -1.01 18.11 -0.35
C PRO A 167 -0.88 17.41 -1.69
N GLU A 168 -1.22 16.12 -1.69
CA GLU A 168 -1.39 15.30 -2.89
C GLU A 168 -2.83 15.35 -3.35
N GLU A 169 -3.03 15.34 -4.65
CA GLU A 169 -4.33 15.20 -5.28
C GLU A 169 -4.32 13.98 -6.23
N SER A 170 -5.47 13.34 -6.38
CA SER A 170 -5.63 12.28 -7.35
C SER A 170 -6.95 12.40 -8.09
N GLU A 171 -6.93 12.01 -9.37
CA GLU A 171 -8.10 11.86 -10.22
C GLU A 171 -8.05 10.45 -10.81
N GLY A 172 -9.06 9.63 -10.53
CA GLY A 172 -9.09 8.24 -10.96
C GLY A 172 -10.34 7.91 -11.76
N SER A 173 -10.17 7.19 -12.86
CA SER A 173 -11.26 6.59 -13.62
C SER A 173 -11.10 5.08 -13.65
N GLU A 174 -12.19 4.37 -13.43
CA GLU A 174 -12.26 2.92 -13.57
C GLU A 174 -13.53 2.52 -14.31
N PHE A 175 -13.41 1.57 -15.22
CA PHE A 175 -14.56 0.90 -15.79
C PHE A 175 -14.36 -0.60 -15.81
N GLY A 176 -15.46 -1.34 -15.78
CA GLY A 176 -15.37 -2.78 -15.77
C GLY A 176 -16.69 -3.48 -16.03
N PHE A 177 -16.56 -4.79 -16.10
CA PHE A 177 -17.68 -5.71 -16.25
C PHE A 177 -17.67 -6.72 -15.12
N LYS A 178 -18.86 -7.07 -14.64
CA LYS A 178 -19.08 -8.16 -13.69
C LYS A 178 -20.05 -9.13 -14.30
N GLY A 179 -19.66 -10.39 -14.28
CA GLY A 179 -20.47 -11.48 -14.81
C GLY A 179 -20.82 -12.49 -13.72
N GLN A 180 -22.07 -12.97 -13.75
CA GLN A 180 -22.56 -14.05 -12.92
C GLN A 180 -23.08 -15.16 -13.82
N ALA A 181 -22.50 -16.35 -13.73
CA ALA A 181 -22.96 -17.55 -14.42
C ALA A 181 -23.58 -18.53 -13.40
N SER A 182 -24.30 -19.53 -13.86
CA SER A 182 -24.90 -20.54 -12.96
C SER A 182 -23.87 -21.28 -12.10
N ASN A 183 -22.63 -21.41 -12.59
CA ASN A 183 -21.54 -22.12 -11.91
C ASN A 183 -20.40 -21.19 -11.42
N GLY A 184 -20.56 -19.86 -11.47
CA GLY A 184 -19.48 -19.00 -11.01
C GLY A 184 -19.67 -17.52 -11.32
N SER A 185 -18.63 -16.73 -11.00
CA SER A 185 -18.61 -15.30 -11.22
C SER A 185 -17.25 -14.84 -11.74
N TRP A 186 -17.24 -13.72 -12.45
CA TRP A 186 -16.02 -13.08 -12.90
C TRP A 186 -16.16 -11.56 -12.92
N SER A 187 -15.04 -10.89 -12.88
CA SER A 187 -14.95 -9.44 -13.07
C SER A 187 -13.69 -9.07 -13.83
N VAL A 188 -13.79 -8.02 -14.63
CA VAL A 188 -12.67 -7.38 -15.32
C VAL A 188 -12.78 -5.89 -15.06
N ALA A 189 -11.71 -5.28 -14.62
CA ALA A 189 -11.59 -3.85 -14.38
C ALA A 189 -10.41 -3.26 -15.12
N PHE A 190 -10.53 -2.02 -15.57
CA PHE A 190 -9.47 -1.19 -16.14
C PHE A 190 -9.50 0.14 -15.42
N TYR A 191 -8.34 0.60 -14.94
CA TYR A 191 -8.22 1.85 -14.22
C TYR A 191 -7.09 2.72 -14.78
N ASP A 192 -7.28 4.02 -14.63
CA ASP A 192 -6.29 5.06 -14.94
C ASP A 192 -6.38 6.14 -13.86
N ASN A 193 -5.30 6.30 -13.10
CA ASN A 193 -5.22 7.22 -11.97
C ASN A 193 -4.08 8.21 -12.21
N ASP A 194 -4.41 9.49 -12.21
CA ASP A 194 -3.46 10.59 -12.25
C ASP A 194 -3.28 11.15 -10.83
N TYR A 195 -2.03 11.32 -10.43
CA TYR A 195 -1.66 11.94 -9.16
C TYR A 195 -0.87 13.21 -9.43
N LYS A 196 -1.24 14.28 -8.77
CA LYS A 196 -0.53 15.54 -8.74
C LYS A 196 0.12 15.71 -7.38
N ASP A 197 1.32 16.29 -7.38
CA ASP A 197 2.04 16.60 -6.14
C ASP A 197 2.27 15.37 -5.25
N PHE A 198 2.52 14.19 -5.84
CA PHE A 198 2.74 12.93 -5.12
C PHE A 198 3.91 13.06 -4.15
N ILE A 199 3.71 12.77 -2.86
CA ILE A 199 4.73 12.94 -1.83
C ILE A 199 5.67 11.73 -1.81
N GLU A 200 6.95 11.99 -2.08
CA GLU A 200 8.01 10.98 -2.10
C GLU A 200 9.30 11.54 -1.49
N THR A 201 10.19 10.65 -1.04
CA THR A 201 11.49 11.05 -0.51
C THR A 201 12.50 11.19 -1.63
N GLU A 202 13.14 12.36 -1.75
CA GLU A 202 14.16 12.63 -2.76
C GLU A 202 15.52 12.94 -2.11
N MET A 203 16.59 12.41 -2.70
CA MET A 203 17.96 12.78 -2.36
C MET A 203 18.31 14.12 -3.03
N THR A 204 18.48 15.18 -2.23
CA THR A 204 18.73 16.55 -2.72
C THR A 204 20.20 16.97 -2.68
N GLY A 205 21.13 16.03 -2.42
CA GLY A 205 22.58 16.29 -2.38
C GLY A 205 23.24 15.89 -1.09
N PHE A 206 24.26 16.63 -0.68
CA PHE A 206 25.03 16.35 0.53
C PHE A 206 25.07 17.57 1.46
N THR A 207 25.14 17.31 2.77
CA THR A 207 25.42 18.34 3.75
C THR A 207 26.89 18.77 3.66
N ARG A 208 27.26 19.87 4.34
CA ARG A 208 28.67 20.31 4.45
C ARG A 208 29.57 19.25 5.11
N THR A 209 28.99 18.39 5.94
CA THR A 209 29.69 17.28 6.62
C THR A 209 29.70 15.98 5.79
N GLY A 210 29.19 16.01 4.56
CA GLY A 210 29.19 14.88 3.62
C GLY A 210 28.15 13.81 3.94
N LEU A 211 27.05 14.16 4.66
CA LEU A 211 25.89 13.28 4.79
C LEU A 211 24.99 13.42 3.57
N MET A 212 24.45 12.31 3.06
CA MET A 212 23.40 12.35 2.05
C MET A 212 22.17 13.05 2.64
N LYS A 213 21.62 14.03 1.92
CA LYS A 213 20.47 14.79 2.37
C LYS A 213 19.22 14.36 1.61
N PHE A 214 18.22 13.92 2.34
CA PHE A 214 16.91 13.55 1.85
C PHE A 214 15.85 14.54 2.33
N VAL A 215 14.84 14.75 1.50
CA VAL A 215 13.71 15.65 1.77
C VAL A 215 12.45 14.99 1.19
N TYR A 216 11.33 15.07 1.89
CA TYR A 216 10.05 14.78 1.27
C TYR A 216 9.68 15.90 0.31
N LYS A 217 9.28 15.57 -0.89
CA LYS A 217 8.88 16.52 -1.93
C LYS A 217 7.63 16.07 -2.65
N ASN A 218 6.90 17.03 -3.16
CA ASN A 218 5.87 16.79 -4.14
C ASN A 218 6.52 16.50 -5.49
N LEU A 219 6.21 15.34 -6.06
CA LEU A 219 6.63 14.94 -7.41
C LEU A 219 5.58 15.39 -8.42
N GLU A 220 6.04 15.85 -9.58
CA GLU A 220 5.16 16.23 -10.68
C GLU A 220 4.58 14.98 -11.36
N ASP A 221 3.31 15.06 -11.77
CA ASP A 221 2.60 14.15 -12.68
C ASP A 221 2.96 12.66 -12.61
N VAL A 222 2.36 11.96 -11.66
CA VAL A 222 2.43 10.49 -11.58
C VAL A 222 1.14 9.91 -12.16
N ASN A 223 1.26 9.04 -13.17
CA ASN A 223 0.12 8.29 -13.72
C ASN A 223 0.31 6.79 -13.43
N ILE A 224 -0.73 6.15 -12.90
CA ILE A 224 -0.77 4.71 -12.66
C ILE A 224 -2.01 4.12 -13.31
N LYS A 225 -1.82 3.19 -14.27
CA LYS A 225 -2.89 2.51 -14.95
C LYS A 225 -2.69 1.01 -15.01
N GLY A 226 -3.79 0.29 -15.08
CA GLY A 226 -3.73 -1.15 -15.13
C GLY A 226 -5.06 -1.83 -15.37
N SER A 227 -5.03 -3.14 -15.18
CA SER A 227 -6.19 -4.00 -15.30
C SER A 227 -6.18 -5.09 -14.25
N GLU A 228 -7.35 -5.48 -13.81
CA GLU A 228 -7.58 -6.60 -12.91
C GLU A 228 -8.60 -7.56 -13.52
N ILE A 229 -8.35 -8.87 -13.35
CA ILE A 229 -9.30 -9.94 -13.68
C ILE A 229 -9.44 -10.83 -12.46
N LYS A 230 -10.66 -11.15 -12.09
CA LYS A 230 -10.98 -12.12 -11.03
C LYS A 230 -12.06 -13.05 -11.54
N ALA A 231 -11.90 -14.35 -11.29
CA ALA A 231 -12.90 -15.35 -11.65
C ALA A 231 -12.91 -16.51 -10.67
N ASN A 232 -14.10 -17.02 -10.37
CA ASN A 232 -14.32 -18.23 -9.58
C ASN A 232 -15.39 -19.07 -10.26
N PHE A 233 -15.06 -20.31 -10.59
CA PHE A 233 -15.97 -21.23 -11.26
C PHE A 233 -16.00 -22.58 -10.58
N ASN A 234 -17.18 -23.08 -10.24
CA ASN A 234 -17.39 -24.44 -9.79
C ASN A 234 -17.31 -25.37 -11.02
N LEU A 235 -16.25 -26.17 -11.07
CA LEU A 235 -16.04 -27.16 -12.12
C LEU A 235 -16.86 -28.44 -11.85
N SER A 236 -17.15 -28.70 -10.58
CA SER A 236 -18.07 -29.72 -10.07
C SER A 236 -18.57 -29.30 -8.68
N ASP A 237 -19.43 -30.12 -8.05
CA ASP A 237 -19.93 -29.89 -6.70
C ASP A 237 -18.80 -29.78 -5.64
N ASN A 238 -17.67 -30.40 -5.93
CA ASN A 238 -16.55 -30.50 -5.01
C ASN A 238 -15.32 -29.68 -5.43
N LEU A 239 -15.28 -29.15 -6.65
CA LEU A 239 -14.08 -28.51 -7.20
C LEU A 239 -14.38 -27.13 -7.73
N THR A 240 -13.71 -26.13 -7.19
CA THR A 240 -13.77 -24.73 -7.65
C THR A 240 -12.40 -24.31 -8.22
N ALA A 241 -12.40 -23.76 -9.42
CA ALA A 241 -11.25 -23.09 -10.01
C ALA A 241 -11.32 -21.58 -9.72
N GLN A 242 -10.17 -21.00 -9.42
CA GLN A 242 -10.00 -19.58 -9.11
C GLN A 242 -8.95 -19.00 -10.04
N PHE A 243 -9.19 -17.82 -10.56
CA PHE A 243 -8.24 -17.07 -11.37
C PHE A 243 -8.18 -15.62 -10.89
N GLY A 244 -6.96 -15.10 -10.78
CA GLY A 244 -6.69 -13.69 -10.54
C GLY A 244 -5.58 -13.22 -11.46
N PHE A 245 -5.69 -12.02 -12.02
CA PHE A 245 -4.64 -11.37 -12.78
C PHE A 245 -4.62 -9.88 -12.42
N ASN A 246 -3.42 -9.34 -12.26
CA ASN A 246 -3.17 -7.93 -12.04
C ASN A 246 -2.02 -7.48 -12.93
N ASN A 247 -2.25 -6.41 -13.66
CA ASN A 247 -1.23 -5.68 -14.42
C ASN A 247 -1.30 -4.21 -14.02
N SER A 248 -0.16 -3.63 -13.65
CA SER A 248 -0.07 -2.22 -13.26
C SER A 248 1.17 -1.56 -13.86
N LYS A 249 1.02 -0.35 -14.37
CA LYS A 249 2.13 0.44 -14.93
C LYS A 249 2.07 1.85 -14.41
N GLY A 250 3.17 2.28 -13.77
CA GLY A 250 3.33 3.65 -13.29
C GLY A 250 4.31 4.44 -14.15
N ARG A 251 4.05 5.73 -14.33
CA ARG A 251 4.94 6.69 -14.96
C ARG A 251 5.00 7.98 -14.17
N GLN A 252 6.19 8.57 -14.12
CA GLN A 252 6.44 9.91 -13.61
C GLN A 252 7.20 10.68 -14.70
N ASP A 253 6.70 11.83 -15.12
CA ASP A 253 7.30 12.62 -16.23
C ASP A 253 7.58 11.79 -17.49
N GLY A 254 6.68 10.86 -17.81
CA GLY A 254 6.85 9.92 -18.92
C GLY A 254 7.85 8.79 -18.68
N LYS A 255 8.65 8.81 -17.60
CA LYS A 255 9.55 7.72 -17.20
C LYS A 255 8.81 6.67 -16.42
N ARG A 256 9.24 5.41 -16.54
CA ARG A 256 8.63 4.30 -15.77
C ARG A 256 8.94 4.42 -14.27
N LEU A 257 7.92 4.30 -13.44
CA LEU A 257 8.11 4.10 -12.00
C LEU A 257 8.64 2.70 -11.73
N THR A 258 9.73 2.62 -11.00
CA THR A 258 10.37 1.35 -10.62
C THR A 258 9.80 0.73 -9.36
N THR A 259 8.97 1.48 -8.62
CA THR A 259 8.31 1.04 -7.38
C THR A 259 7.05 0.20 -7.62
N ILE A 260 6.55 0.14 -8.86
CA ILE A 260 5.38 -0.67 -9.22
C ILE A 260 5.77 -2.14 -9.31
N ASP A 261 5.03 -3.00 -8.60
CA ASP A 261 5.24 -4.45 -8.64
C ASP A 261 5.02 -5.02 -10.06
N PRO A 262 5.76 -6.09 -10.42
CA PRO A 262 5.56 -6.82 -11.67
C PRO A 262 4.15 -7.42 -11.77
N ASP A 263 3.73 -7.69 -13.01
CA ASP A 263 2.46 -8.33 -13.32
C ASP A 263 2.36 -9.70 -12.61
N GLN A 264 1.17 -10.02 -12.10
CA GLN A 264 0.92 -11.26 -11.38
C GLN A 264 -0.32 -11.98 -11.88
N ALA A 265 -0.23 -13.30 -11.98
CA ALA A 265 -1.37 -14.17 -12.14
C ALA A 265 -1.45 -15.19 -11.00
N ILE A 266 -2.65 -15.50 -10.56
CA ILE A 266 -2.93 -16.53 -9.55
C ILE A 266 -3.89 -17.54 -10.15
N LEU A 267 -3.52 -18.81 -10.08
CA LEU A 267 -4.37 -19.96 -10.43
C LEU A 267 -4.62 -20.77 -9.17
N GLY A 268 -5.86 -20.95 -8.79
CA GLY A 268 -6.26 -21.69 -7.59
C GLY A 268 -7.19 -22.85 -7.92
N LEU A 269 -7.04 -23.93 -7.16
CA LEU A 269 -7.96 -25.05 -7.14
C LEU A 269 -8.36 -25.34 -5.70
N LEU A 270 -9.64 -25.24 -5.41
CA LEU A 270 -10.24 -25.58 -4.13
C LEU A 270 -11.06 -26.86 -4.32
N TRP A 271 -10.67 -27.92 -3.62
CA TRP A 271 -11.40 -29.18 -3.58
C TRP A 271 -11.90 -29.46 -2.16
N ASN A 272 -13.16 -29.90 -2.04
CA ASN A 272 -13.78 -30.33 -0.79
C ASN A 272 -14.26 -31.77 -0.91
N SER A 273 -14.13 -32.57 0.15
CA SER A 273 -14.74 -33.89 0.22
C SER A 273 -16.28 -33.79 0.30
N ASP A 274 -16.98 -34.85 -0.08
CA ASP A 274 -18.47 -34.89 -0.07
C ASP A 274 -19.05 -34.63 1.32
N ASP A 275 -18.36 -35.06 2.38
CA ASP A 275 -18.76 -34.80 3.76
C ASP A 275 -18.27 -33.43 4.30
N SER A 276 -17.65 -32.62 3.46
CA SER A 276 -17.08 -31.29 3.76
C SER A 276 -16.07 -31.29 4.91
N LYS A 277 -15.54 -32.45 5.32
CA LYS A 277 -14.53 -32.52 6.38
C LYS A 277 -13.13 -32.21 5.91
N LEU A 278 -12.80 -32.58 4.66
CA LEU A 278 -11.50 -32.33 4.07
C LEU A 278 -11.60 -31.27 2.99
N SER A 279 -10.80 -30.22 3.11
CA SER A 279 -10.65 -29.16 2.10
C SER A 279 -9.17 -29.05 1.72
N ILE A 280 -8.89 -29.04 0.42
CA ILE A 280 -7.56 -28.84 -0.14
C ILE A 280 -7.62 -27.61 -1.05
N ASN A 281 -6.81 -26.60 -0.75
CA ASN A 281 -6.72 -25.39 -1.53
C ASN A 281 -5.28 -25.19 -2.00
N THR A 282 -5.05 -25.21 -3.30
CA THR A 282 -3.71 -25.10 -3.90
C THR A 282 -3.69 -23.92 -4.85
N TYR A 283 -2.70 -23.04 -4.71
CA TYR A 283 -2.50 -21.85 -5.54
C TYR A 283 -1.15 -21.90 -6.22
N ALA A 284 -1.13 -21.57 -7.50
CA ALA A 284 0.08 -21.21 -8.23
C ALA A 284 0.07 -19.68 -8.44
N ARG A 285 1.07 -18.97 -7.92
CA ARG A 285 1.30 -17.55 -8.16
C ARG A 285 2.43 -17.41 -9.17
N ILE A 286 2.13 -16.84 -10.29
CA ILE A 286 3.06 -16.55 -11.37
C ILE A 286 3.33 -15.05 -11.31
N THR A 287 4.59 -14.66 -11.12
CA THR A 287 5.03 -13.27 -11.09
C THR A 287 5.98 -13.06 -12.25
N ASP A 288 5.71 -12.04 -13.06
CA ASP A 288 6.58 -11.66 -14.16
C ASP A 288 7.92 -11.12 -13.66
N GLY A 289 8.92 -11.07 -14.53
CA GLY A 289 10.21 -10.47 -14.21
C GLY A 289 10.11 -8.97 -13.99
N SER A 290 11.04 -8.42 -13.19
CA SER A 290 11.14 -6.97 -13.04
C SER A 290 11.49 -6.28 -14.37
N PRO A 291 11.30 -4.94 -14.49
CA PRO A 291 11.75 -4.21 -15.67
C PRO A 291 13.21 -4.48 -16.00
N GLN A 292 13.49 -4.83 -17.26
CA GLN A 292 14.86 -5.16 -17.69
C GLN A 292 15.73 -3.92 -17.99
N SER A 293 15.10 -2.75 -18.14
CA SER A 293 15.77 -1.50 -18.49
C SER A 293 15.66 -0.51 -17.32
N LEU A 294 16.44 -0.75 -16.29
CA LEU A 294 16.51 0.10 -15.11
C LEU A 294 17.73 1.00 -15.16
N PRO A 295 17.66 2.25 -14.63
CA PRO A 295 18.85 3.10 -14.52
C PRO A 295 19.88 2.47 -13.58
N PRO A 296 21.19 2.68 -13.85
CA PRO A 296 22.24 2.22 -12.96
C PRO A 296 22.09 2.81 -11.54
N VAL A 297 22.41 2.01 -10.53
CA VAL A 297 22.42 2.43 -9.13
C VAL A 297 23.77 3.07 -8.80
N CYS A 298 23.76 4.35 -8.49
CA CYS A 298 24.97 5.10 -8.20
C CYS A 298 25.13 5.33 -6.69
N GLY A 299 26.20 4.79 -6.15
CA GLY A 299 26.66 5.09 -4.79
C GLY A 299 27.49 6.36 -4.72
N ARG A 300 28.21 6.55 -3.61
CA ARG A 300 29.11 7.71 -3.40
C ARG A 300 30.34 7.71 -4.31
N THR A 301 30.78 6.56 -4.72
CA THR A 301 31.99 6.36 -5.51
C THR A 301 31.63 5.68 -6.84
N PRO A 302 32.04 6.28 -7.99
CA PRO A 302 31.92 5.62 -9.28
C PRO A 302 32.79 4.34 -9.34
N PRO A 303 32.48 3.39 -10.22
CA PRO A 303 31.36 3.41 -11.18
C PRO A 303 30.02 3.07 -10.54
N CYS A 304 28.91 3.51 -11.17
CA CYS A 304 27.58 3.04 -10.83
C CYS A 304 27.48 1.53 -11.09
N ALA A 305 26.75 0.81 -10.28
CA ALA A 305 26.47 -0.60 -10.48
C ALA A 305 25.21 -0.79 -11.33
N ASP A 306 25.10 -1.93 -12.01
CA ASP A 306 23.88 -2.30 -12.69
C ASP A 306 22.74 -2.48 -11.65
N ALA A 307 21.57 -2.01 -12.00
CA ALA A 307 20.39 -2.23 -11.17
C ALA A 307 20.01 -3.72 -11.13
N LEU A 308 19.52 -4.19 -9.99
CA LEU A 308 19.01 -5.54 -9.86
C LEU A 308 17.79 -5.73 -10.77
N THR A 309 17.78 -6.81 -11.52
CA THR A 309 16.62 -7.30 -12.28
C THR A 309 16.24 -8.68 -11.77
N LEU A 310 14.95 -8.92 -11.57
CA LEU A 310 14.45 -10.20 -11.12
C LEU A 310 13.90 -11.00 -12.31
N PRO A 311 14.18 -12.32 -12.39
CA PRO A 311 13.53 -13.18 -13.35
C PRO A 311 12.07 -13.44 -12.94
N ASP A 312 11.25 -13.85 -13.91
CA ASP A 312 9.95 -14.45 -13.64
C ASP A 312 10.05 -15.66 -12.71
N HIS A 313 9.01 -15.87 -11.92
CA HIS A 313 8.95 -17.03 -11.04
C HIS A 313 7.53 -17.49 -10.74
N THR A 314 7.43 -18.76 -10.41
CA THR A 314 6.17 -19.37 -9.99
C THR A 314 6.32 -19.98 -8.60
N LEU A 315 5.41 -19.61 -7.70
CA LEU A 315 5.30 -20.18 -6.36
C LEU A 315 4.05 -21.05 -6.30
N VAL A 316 4.15 -22.18 -5.64
CA VAL A 316 3.00 -23.06 -5.41
C VAL A 316 2.83 -23.27 -3.91
N ASP A 317 1.63 -22.94 -3.41
CA ASP A 317 1.24 -23.11 -2.01
C ASP A 317 0.05 -24.06 -1.93
N SER A 318 -0.01 -24.89 -0.89
CA SER A 318 -1.16 -25.75 -0.62
C SER A 318 -1.57 -25.70 0.85
N PHE A 319 -2.86 -25.64 1.07
CA PHE A 319 -3.48 -25.59 2.39
C PHE A 319 -4.48 -26.75 2.50
N ILE A 320 -4.27 -27.62 3.47
CA ILE A 320 -5.10 -28.77 3.74
C ILE A 320 -5.79 -28.53 5.08
N SER A 321 -7.10 -28.49 5.09
CA SER A 321 -7.90 -28.31 6.31
C SER A 321 -8.73 -29.58 6.53
N TYR A 322 -8.71 -30.11 7.75
CA TYR A 322 -9.47 -31.30 8.11
C TYR A 322 -10.25 -31.08 9.42
N SER A 323 -11.57 -31.22 9.35
CA SER A 323 -12.46 -31.18 10.50
C SER A 323 -12.54 -32.57 11.12
N ILE A 324 -11.83 -32.78 12.24
CA ILE A 324 -11.80 -34.07 12.96
C ILE A 324 -13.19 -34.33 13.56
N ASN A 325 -13.78 -33.27 14.16
CA ASN A 325 -15.15 -33.25 14.65
C ASN A 325 -15.65 -31.78 14.73
N GLU A 326 -16.84 -31.54 15.23
CA GLU A 326 -17.46 -30.21 15.34
C GLU A 326 -16.63 -29.19 16.16
N ARG A 327 -15.77 -29.68 17.06
CA ARG A 327 -14.97 -28.84 17.97
C ARG A 327 -13.49 -28.78 17.62
N LEU A 328 -12.98 -29.77 16.90
CA LEU A 328 -11.54 -29.89 16.61
C LEU A 328 -11.29 -29.92 15.12
N SER A 329 -10.51 -28.98 14.63
CA SER A 329 -10.01 -28.96 13.26
C SER A 329 -8.49 -28.80 13.22
N MET A 330 -7.90 -29.30 12.15
CA MET A 330 -6.47 -29.26 11.85
C MET A 330 -6.27 -28.54 10.51
N ARG A 331 -5.21 -27.75 10.41
CA ARG A 331 -4.78 -27.14 9.15
C ARG A 331 -3.28 -27.33 8.96
N LEU A 332 -2.91 -27.95 7.83
CA LEU A 332 -1.54 -28.04 7.33
C LEU A 332 -1.39 -27.03 6.19
N ALA A 333 -0.38 -26.18 6.26
CA ALA A 333 0.02 -25.34 5.14
C ALA A 333 1.42 -25.73 4.68
N VAL A 334 1.58 -25.92 3.38
CA VAL A 334 2.86 -26.09 2.71
C VAL A 334 3.03 -24.94 1.75
N ARG A 335 3.96 -24.04 2.04
CA ARG A 335 4.23 -22.87 1.20
C ARG A 335 5.51 -23.06 0.42
N ASN A 336 5.53 -22.46 -0.77
CA ASN A 336 6.65 -22.55 -1.71
C ASN A 336 7.07 -24.01 -1.93
N ILE A 337 6.12 -24.86 -2.36
CA ILE A 337 6.32 -26.31 -2.54
C ILE A 337 7.51 -26.61 -3.44
N THR A 338 7.76 -25.77 -4.43
CA THR A 338 8.85 -25.90 -5.41
C THR A 338 10.21 -25.47 -4.87
N ASP A 339 10.27 -24.96 -3.63
CA ASP A 339 11.48 -24.46 -2.97
C ASP A 339 12.23 -23.40 -3.79
N LYS A 340 11.47 -22.50 -4.44
CA LYS A 340 12.02 -21.45 -5.27
C LYS A 340 12.71 -20.39 -4.40
N LYS A 341 13.92 -20.00 -4.76
CA LYS A 341 14.58 -18.80 -4.22
C LYS A 341 14.02 -17.58 -4.97
N TYR A 342 13.51 -16.60 -4.24
CA TYR A 342 12.92 -15.42 -4.83
C TYR A 342 12.95 -14.21 -3.88
N TRP A 343 12.82 -13.04 -4.45
CA TRP A 343 12.60 -11.78 -3.75
C TRP A 343 11.25 -11.20 -4.15
N ASN A 344 10.59 -10.50 -3.24
CA ASN A 344 9.54 -9.59 -3.66
C ASN A 344 10.19 -8.35 -4.27
N TRP A 345 9.63 -7.84 -5.34
CA TRP A 345 10.17 -6.65 -6.00
C TRP A 345 10.21 -5.44 -5.07
N SER A 346 9.15 -5.20 -4.29
CA SER A 346 9.04 -4.12 -3.29
C SER A 346 10.18 -4.09 -2.26
N ASP A 347 10.80 -5.24 -1.95
CA ASP A 347 11.85 -5.33 -0.94
C ASP A 347 13.24 -5.00 -1.52
N VAL A 348 13.40 -5.12 -2.84
CA VAL A 348 14.72 -5.01 -3.50
C VAL A 348 14.74 -4.00 -4.67
N ALA A 349 13.63 -3.33 -4.96
CA ALA A 349 13.57 -2.31 -6.01
C ALA A 349 14.61 -1.21 -5.75
N GLY A 350 15.37 -0.84 -6.79
CA GLY A 350 16.45 0.15 -6.68
C GLY A 350 17.75 -0.34 -6.06
N SER A 351 17.87 -1.64 -5.72
CA SER A 351 19.13 -2.23 -5.28
C SER A 351 20.10 -2.45 -6.44
N ALA A 352 21.38 -2.44 -6.14
CA ALA A 352 22.41 -2.84 -7.11
C ALA A 352 22.46 -4.37 -7.23
N ALA A 353 22.72 -4.87 -8.45
CA ALA A 353 22.79 -6.31 -8.69
C ALA A 353 23.90 -7.03 -7.89
N ASN A 354 24.93 -6.30 -7.46
CA ASN A 354 26.05 -6.81 -6.67
C ASN A 354 25.95 -6.42 -5.18
N ASP A 355 24.78 -5.99 -4.70
CA ASP A 355 24.61 -5.64 -3.29
C ASP A 355 24.68 -6.90 -2.41
N SER A 356 25.63 -6.91 -1.48
CA SER A 356 25.82 -8.02 -0.52
C SER A 356 24.68 -8.18 0.47
N ALA A 357 23.80 -7.18 0.60
CA ALA A 357 22.64 -7.24 1.47
C ALA A 357 21.45 -8.00 0.86
N LEU A 358 21.47 -8.32 -0.43
CA LEU A 358 20.37 -9.00 -1.11
C LEU A 358 19.97 -10.34 -0.46
N ASP A 359 20.94 -11.07 0.09
CA ASP A 359 20.65 -12.32 0.76
C ASP A 359 19.77 -12.19 2.00
N TYR A 360 19.75 -11.01 2.66
CA TYR A 360 18.88 -10.73 3.81
C TYR A 360 17.42 -10.49 3.42
N PHE A 361 17.15 -10.20 2.15
CA PHE A 361 15.81 -9.98 1.61
C PHE A 361 15.21 -11.22 0.93
N LEU A 362 15.95 -12.34 0.91
CA LEU A 362 15.41 -13.60 0.39
C LEU A 362 14.19 -14.04 1.18
N ASN A 363 13.13 -14.31 0.45
CA ASN A 363 11.93 -14.87 1.05
C ASN A 363 12.13 -16.33 1.48
N PRO A 364 11.37 -16.81 2.46
CA PRO A 364 11.48 -18.20 2.91
C PRO A 364 11.33 -19.20 1.77
N GLY A 365 12.20 -20.20 1.72
CA GLY A 365 12.04 -21.37 0.88
C GLY A 365 10.82 -22.20 1.30
N ARG A 366 10.76 -23.45 0.88
CA ARG A 366 9.66 -24.35 1.27
C ARG A 366 9.54 -24.41 2.79
N ASN A 367 8.33 -24.14 3.28
CA ASN A 367 8.06 -24.16 4.70
C ASN A 367 6.70 -24.80 5.01
N TYR A 368 6.56 -25.27 6.23
CA TYR A 368 5.41 -26.02 6.69
C TYR A 368 4.87 -25.37 7.97
N SER A 369 3.55 -25.30 8.09
CA SER A 369 2.92 -24.94 9.35
C SER A 369 1.73 -25.86 9.62
N LEU A 370 1.64 -26.37 10.86
CA LEU A 370 0.54 -27.19 11.33
C LEU A 370 -0.14 -26.46 12.48
N SER A 371 -1.44 -26.31 12.41
CA SER A 371 -2.25 -25.68 13.46
C SER A 371 -3.47 -26.53 13.79
N PHE A 372 -3.86 -26.46 15.06
CA PHE A 372 -5.09 -27.06 15.58
C PHE A 372 -5.98 -25.97 16.15
N ARG A 373 -7.26 -26.07 15.89
CA ARG A 373 -8.29 -25.19 16.47
C ARG A 373 -9.26 -26.04 17.27
N LEU A 374 -9.37 -25.75 18.56
CA LEU A 374 -10.36 -26.35 19.47
C LEU A 374 -11.36 -25.29 19.88
N VAL A 375 -12.65 -25.60 19.75
CA VAL A 375 -13.77 -24.73 20.19
C VAL A 375 -14.40 -25.37 21.42
N PHE A 376 -14.50 -24.64 22.50
CA PHE A 376 -15.04 -25.12 23.81
C PHE A 376 -16.52 -24.82 23.93
#